data_447bc8eefb5dfc9b5392d79b2bba9f7e
#
_entry.id   447bc8eefb5dfc9b5392d79b2bba9f7e
#
_cell.length_a   1.000
_cell.length_b   1.000
_cell.length_c   1.000
_cell.angle_alpha   90.00
_cell.angle_beta   90.00
_cell.angle_gamma   90.00
#
_symmetry.space_group_name_H-M   'P 1'
#
loop_
_entity.id
_entity.type
_entity.pdbx_description
1 polymer ?
#
loop_
_entity_poly.entity_id
_entity_poly.type
_entity_poly.pdbx_seq_one_letter_code
_entity_poly.pdbx_strand_id
1 'polypeptide(L)'
;MANIDRRNVPSSAPGPAVSERSAAGHCLLAHTADCIIEAWGPDRSSCLVQALLGLVESFAEVSDVPATRLVPFAVAPEGPEDTLISLFEDVIYALDVFSVVPVRFHLAETEDGGIAGDMEVVPADEVEVVGPVPKAVSYHELSMAPVEGGWRCRVLIDV
;
A
#
# COMPACT_ATOMS: atom_id res chain seq x y z
N MET A 1 20.62 38.37 -23.12
CA MET A 1 19.62 38.37 -22.04
C MET A 1 19.21 36.95 -21.75
N ALA A 2 19.56 36.48 -20.60
CA ALA A 2 19.17 35.14 -20.18
C ALA A 2 17.69 35.14 -19.85
N ASN A 3 16.91 34.42 -20.61
CA ASN A 3 15.54 34.14 -20.28
C ASN A 3 15.54 33.10 -19.16
N ILE A 4 15.28 33.55 -17.95
CA ILE A 4 15.11 32.62 -16.83
C ILE A 4 13.78 31.93 -17.03
N ASP A 5 13.87 30.79 -17.63
CA ASP A 5 12.77 29.86 -17.75
C ASP A 5 12.35 29.42 -16.35
N ARG A 6 11.29 29.96 -15.90
CA ARG A 6 10.63 29.51 -14.67
C ARG A 6 9.99 28.17 -14.92
N ARG A 7 10.83 27.19 -14.98
CA ARG A 7 10.34 25.85 -15.08
C ARG A 7 9.97 25.34 -13.74
N ASN A 8 8.75 25.28 -13.73
CA ASN A 8 8.05 24.04 -13.70
C ASN A 8 8.41 23.24 -12.45
N VAL A 9 7.85 23.72 -11.36
CA VAL A 9 7.57 22.82 -10.23
C VAL A 9 6.72 21.71 -10.83
N PRO A 10 7.18 20.45 -10.79
CA PRO A 10 6.30 19.39 -11.22
C PRO A 10 5.08 19.44 -10.33
N SER A 11 4.02 19.98 -10.88
CA SER A 11 2.71 19.75 -10.33
C SER A 11 2.60 18.26 -10.12
N SER A 12 2.34 17.83 -8.91
CA SER A 12 1.96 16.45 -8.65
C SER A 12 0.65 16.22 -9.39
N ALA A 13 0.75 15.95 -10.67
CA ALA A 13 -0.41 15.59 -11.45
C ALA A 13 -1.05 14.39 -10.78
N PRO A 14 -2.36 14.40 -10.52
CA PRO A 14 -3.04 13.22 -10.03
C PRO A 14 -2.74 12.08 -11.02
N GLY A 15 -2.41 10.92 -10.51
CA GLY A 15 -2.21 9.75 -11.34
C GLY A 15 -3.43 9.51 -12.24
N PRO A 16 -3.31 8.80 -13.35
CA PRO A 16 -4.41 8.59 -14.29
C PRO A 16 -5.63 8.00 -13.60
N ALA A 17 -6.79 8.34 -14.07
CA ALA A 17 -8.06 7.81 -13.57
C ALA A 17 -8.08 6.27 -13.66
N VAL A 18 -8.77 5.61 -12.73
CA VAL A 18 -8.86 4.13 -12.72
C VAL A 18 -9.42 3.59 -14.05
N SER A 19 -10.32 4.35 -14.69
CA SER A 19 -10.86 4.01 -16.01
C SER A 19 -9.81 3.92 -17.12
N GLU A 20 -8.68 4.61 -16.96
CA GLU A 20 -7.56 4.56 -17.90
C GLU A 20 -6.59 3.40 -17.61
N ARG A 21 -6.80 2.72 -16.48
CA ARG A 21 -5.98 1.62 -16.02
C ARG A 21 -6.83 0.35 -15.95
N SER A 22 -6.68 -0.52 -16.93
CA SER A 22 -7.44 -1.77 -17.01
C SER A 22 -7.07 -2.80 -15.93
N ALA A 23 -6.01 -2.56 -15.15
CA ALA A 23 -5.52 -3.44 -14.11
C ALA A 23 -5.31 -2.68 -12.79
N ALA A 24 -5.21 -3.44 -11.68
CA ALA A 24 -4.80 -2.90 -10.40
C ALA A 24 -3.33 -2.46 -10.44
N GLY A 25 -2.98 -1.51 -9.61
CA GLY A 25 -1.61 -1.02 -9.51
C GLY A 25 -1.41 -0.13 -8.31
N HIS A 26 -0.18 0.28 -8.13
CA HIS A 26 0.21 1.24 -7.09
C HIS A 26 1.39 2.07 -7.57
N CYS A 27 1.65 3.16 -6.90
CA CYS A 27 2.88 3.93 -7.07
C CYS A 27 3.33 4.54 -5.76
N LEU A 28 4.63 4.79 -5.67
CA LEU A 28 5.26 5.42 -4.53
C LEU A 28 5.64 6.84 -4.93
N LEU A 29 5.27 7.80 -4.08
CA LEU A 29 5.57 9.20 -4.31
C LEU A 29 6.56 9.67 -3.25
N ALA A 30 7.61 10.37 -3.65
CA ALA A 30 8.56 10.93 -2.72
C ALA A 30 7.93 12.10 -1.95
N HIS A 31 8.12 12.10 -0.64
CA HIS A 31 7.79 13.20 0.24
C HIS A 31 8.95 13.40 1.21
N THR A 32 9.16 14.60 1.74
CA THR A 32 10.43 15.01 2.41
C THR A 32 10.94 14.07 3.50
N ALA A 33 10.07 13.46 4.30
CA ALA A 33 10.46 12.52 5.37
C ALA A 33 9.56 11.29 5.40
N ASP A 34 8.66 11.18 4.45
CA ASP A 34 7.61 10.18 4.44
C ASP A 34 7.52 9.52 3.08
N CYS A 35 6.81 8.41 3.02
CA CYS A 35 6.47 7.74 1.78
C CYS A 35 4.97 7.86 1.54
N ILE A 36 4.58 8.24 0.35
CA ILE A 36 3.18 8.27 -0.06
C ILE A 36 2.93 7.09 -0.99
N ILE A 37 1.91 6.31 -0.68
CA ILE A 37 1.47 5.20 -1.49
C ILE A 37 0.13 5.55 -2.11
N GLU A 38 0.03 5.46 -3.43
CA GLU A 38 -1.24 5.50 -4.15
C GLU A 38 -1.48 4.12 -4.76
N ALA A 39 -2.71 3.63 -4.65
CA ALA A 39 -3.09 2.35 -5.21
C ALA A 39 -4.50 2.41 -5.81
N TRP A 40 -4.76 1.51 -6.73
CA TRP A 40 -6.04 1.41 -7.44
C TRP A 40 -6.31 -0.03 -7.83
N GLY A 41 -7.57 -0.33 -8.06
CA GLY A 41 -7.99 -1.64 -8.52
C GLY A 41 -9.46 -1.63 -8.95
N PRO A 42 -9.90 -2.69 -9.66
CA PRO A 42 -11.28 -2.78 -10.12
C PRO A 42 -12.28 -2.95 -8.99
N ASP A 43 -11.85 -3.44 -7.85
CA ASP A 43 -12.66 -3.61 -6.64
C ASP A 43 -11.87 -3.23 -5.39
N ARG A 44 -12.56 -3.20 -4.25
CA ARG A 44 -11.96 -2.79 -2.97
C ARG A 44 -10.81 -3.71 -2.56
N SER A 45 -10.99 -5.02 -2.65
CA SER A 45 -9.95 -5.98 -2.27
C SER A 45 -8.70 -5.85 -3.12
N SER A 46 -8.83 -5.70 -4.42
CA SER A 46 -7.68 -5.50 -5.32
C SER A 46 -6.93 -4.21 -5.01
N CYS A 47 -7.65 -3.12 -4.72
CA CYS A 47 -7.05 -1.85 -4.32
C CYS A 47 -6.27 -2.01 -3.01
N LEU A 48 -6.83 -2.69 -2.02
CA LEU A 48 -6.17 -2.96 -0.74
C LEU A 48 -4.90 -3.80 -0.92
N VAL A 49 -4.96 -4.84 -1.73
CA VAL A 49 -3.78 -5.68 -2.04
C VAL A 49 -2.66 -4.83 -2.65
N GLN A 50 -2.99 -3.97 -3.62
CA GLN A 50 -1.99 -3.10 -4.25
C GLN A 50 -1.41 -2.09 -3.28
N ALA A 51 -2.22 -1.55 -2.38
CA ALA A 51 -1.73 -0.65 -1.33
C ALA A 51 -0.73 -1.35 -0.40
N LEU A 52 -1.05 -2.57 0.03
CA LEU A 52 -0.18 -3.39 0.88
C LEU A 52 1.12 -3.77 0.18
N LEU A 53 1.06 -4.13 -1.10
CA LEU A 53 2.26 -4.38 -1.90
C LEU A 53 3.13 -3.12 -2.00
N GLY A 54 2.52 -1.97 -2.21
CA GLY A 54 3.23 -0.69 -2.22
C GLY A 54 3.94 -0.40 -0.90
N LEU A 55 3.29 -0.69 0.23
CA LEU A 55 3.90 -0.57 1.56
C LEU A 55 5.16 -1.43 1.66
N VAL A 56 5.07 -2.70 1.31
CA VAL A 56 6.20 -3.62 1.39
C VAL A 56 7.31 -3.22 0.43
N GLU A 57 6.99 -2.91 -0.81
CA GLU A 57 7.97 -2.53 -1.83
C GLU A 57 8.69 -1.21 -1.51
N SER A 58 8.12 -0.37 -0.63
CA SER A 58 8.78 0.86 -0.21
C SER A 58 10.06 0.60 0.58
N PHE A 59 10.21 -0.55 1.21
CA PHE A 59 11.38 -0.86 2.04
C PHE A 59 12.05 -2.20 1.74
N ALA A 60 11.42 -3.11 1.00
CA ALA A 60 11.94 -4.44 0.74
C ALA A 60 11.77 -4.86 -0.72
N GLU A 61 12.77 -5.54 -1.24
CA GLU A 61 12.66 -6.19 -2.55
C GLU A 61 12.07 -7.58 -2.34
N VAL A 62 10.86 -7.78 -2.83
CA VAL A 62 10.10 -9.03 -2.63
C VAL A 62 9.74 -9.75 -3.91
N SER A 63 10.17 -9.23 -5.08
CA SER A 63 9.96 -9.91 -6.35
C SER A 63 10.66 -11.28 -6.32
N ASP A 64 9.96 -12.31 -6.76
CA ASP A 64 10.51 -13.67 -6.88
C ASP A 64 11.00 -14.31 -5.57
N VAL A 65 10.66 -13.74 -4.41
CA VAL A 65 10.99 -14.34 -3.12
C VAL A 65 9.97 -15.43 -2.79
N PRO A 66 10.40 -16.69 -2.58
CA PRO A 66 9.47 -17.75 -2.21
C PRO A 66 9.02 -17.59 -0.76
N ALA A 67 7.72 -17.74 -0.53
CA ALA A 67 7.15 -17.65 0.81
C ALA A 67 7.52 -18.87 1.65
N THR A 68 7.68 -18.66 2.95
CA THR A 68 7.97 -19.73 3.91
C THR A 68 6.76 -20.17 4.70
N ARG A 69 5.76 -19.28 4.88
CA ARG A 69 4.50 -19.61 5.57
C ARG A 69 3.40 -18.63 5.25
N LEU A 70 2.17 -19.02 5.64
CA LEU A 70 0.98 -18.19 5.58
C LEU A 70 0.64 -17.66 6.97
N VAL A 71 0.27 -16.39 7.05
CA VAL A 71 -0.25 -15.77 8.27
C VAL A 71 -1.66 -15.28 7.97
N PRO A 72 -2.70 -15.82 8.64
CA PRO A 72 -4.05 -15.36 8.44
C PRO A 72 -4.26 -14.00 9.09
N PHE A 73 -5.14 -13.18 8.52
CA PHE A 73 -5.57 -11.94 9.15
C PHE A 73 -7.00 -11.59 8.74
N ALA A 74 -7.65 -10.80 9.59
CA ALA A 74 -9.02 -10.37 9.35
C ALA A 74 -9.24 -9.00 9.98
N VAL A 75 -10.04 -8.19 9.29
CA VAL A 75 -10.47 -6.87 9.77
C VAL A 75 -11.99 -6.86 9.80
N ALA A 76 -12.55 -6.51 10.95
CA ALA A 76 -13.99 -6.35 11.12
C ALA A 76 -14.54 -5.26 10.20
N PRO A 77 -15.86 -5.28 9.89
CA PRO A 77 -16.46 -4.23 9.08
C PRO A 77 -16.24 -2.85 9.69
N GLU A 78 -15.66 -1.95 8.90
CA GLU A 78 -15.40 -0.56 9.29
C GLU A 78 -15.32 0.31 8.03
N GLY A 79 -15.18 1.62 8.18
CA GLY A 79 -15.03 2.52 7.04
C GLY A 79 -13.83 2.17 6.15
N PRO A 80 -13.85 2.58 4.86
CA PRO A 80 -12.77 2.22 3.94
C PRO A 80 -11.38 2.67 4.39
N GLU A 81 -11.26 3.89 4.93
CA GLU A 81 -10.01 4.43 5.43
C GLU A 81 -9.53 3.66 6.66
N ASP A 82 -10.44 3.35 7.58
CA ASP A 82 -10.11 2.59 8.80
C ASP A 82 -9.67 1.16 8.46
N THR A 83 -10.29 0.53 7.48
CA THR A 83 -9.88 -0.79 6.97
C THR A 83 -8.45 -0.74 6.43
N LEU A 84 -8.14 0.28 5.64
CA LEU A 84 -6.81 0.48 5.08
C LEU A 84 -5.75 0.63 6.18
N ILE A 85 -6.04 1.46 7.18
CA ILE A 85 -5.14 1.66 8.32
C ILE A 85 -4.93 0.35 9.08
N SER A 86 -6.00 -0.36 9.41
CA SER A 86 -5.91 -1.62 10.16
C SER A 86 -5.03 -2.65 9.46
N LEU A 87 -5.17 -2.78 8.15
CA LEU A 87 -4.34 -3.69 7.35
C LEU A 87 -2.86 -3.27 7.35
N PHE A 88 -2.59 -1.98 7.23
CA PHE A 88 -1.23 -1.46 7.25
C PHE A 88 -0.59 -1.66 8.62
N GLU A 89 -1.33 -1.41 9.69
CA GLU A 89 -0.86 -1.64 11.06
C GLU A 89 -0.55 -3.12 11.32
N ASP A 90 -1.34 -4.04 10.76
CA ASP A 90 -1.08 -5.48 10.86
C ASP A 90 0.26 -5.86 10.19
N VAL A 91 0.57 -5.27 9.03
CA VAL A 91 1.86 -5.51 8.36
C VAL A 91 3.03 -4.94 9.17
N ILE A 92 2.89 -3.71 9.66
CA ILE A 92 3.92 -3.07 10.49
C ILE A 92 4.14 -3.87 11.78
N TYR A 93 3.07 -4.33 12.39
CA TYR A 93 3.12 -5.18 13.58
C TYR A 93 3.83 -6.51 13.31
N ALA A 94 3.51 -7.17 12.20
CA ALA A 94 4.18 -8.42 11.81
C ALA A 94 5.68 -8.23 11.61
N LEU A 95 6.07 -7.12 11.02
CA LEU A 95 7.48 -6.78 10.85
C LEU A 95 8.18 -6.52 12.19
N ASP A 96 7.58 -5.71 13.05
CA ASP A 96 8.16 -5.31 14.34
C ASP A 96 8.23 -6.46 15.34
N VAL A 97 7.18 -7.24 15.46
CA VAL A 97 7.04 -8.25 16.53
C VAL A 97 7.52 -9.62 16.07
N PHE A 98 7.24 -10.01 14.84
CA PHE A 98 7.57 -11.33 14.33
C PHE A 98 8.76 -11.35 13.38
N SER A 99 9.29 -10.18 13.02
CA SER A 99 10.41 -10.05 12.07
C SER A 99 10.16 -10.78 10.75
N VAL A 100 8.95 -10.65 10.23
CA VAL A 100 8.55 -11.22 8.94
C VAL A 100 8.11 -10.12 7.99
N VAL A 101 8.32 -10.37 6.70
CA VAL A 101 7.92 -9.46 5.61
C VAL A 101 6.92 -10.19 4.73
N PRO A 102 5.73 -9.63 4.53
CA PRO A 102 4.79 -10.19 3.56
C PRO A 102 5.32 -10.03 2.13
N VAL A 103 5.20 -11.06 1.34
CA VAL A 103 5.60 -11.05 -0.08
C VAL A 103 4.41 -11.15 -1.02
N ARG A 104 3.28 -11.67 -0.53
CA ARG A 104 2.01 -11.74 -1.27
C ARG A 104 0.84 -11.65 -0.32
N PHE A 105 -0.29 -11.13 -0.82
CA PHE A 105 -1.52 -10.94 -0.05
C PHE A 105 -2.70 -11.57 -0.79
N HIS A 106 -3.53 -12.29 -0.06
CA HIS A 106 -4.77 -12.86 -0.54
C HIS A 106 -5.91 -12.33 0.32
N LEU A 107 -6.71 -11.42 -0.23
CA LEU A 107 -7.79 -10.73 0.47
C LEU A 107 -9.12 -10.96 -0.22
N ALA A 108 -10.16 -11.13 0.58
CA ALA A 108 -11.53 -11.17 0.10
C ALA A 108 -12.46 -10.45 1.07
N GLU A 109 -13.55 -9.88 0.56
CA GLU A 109 -14.59 -9.33 1.39
C GLU A 109 -15.38 -10.46 2.05
N THR A 110 -15.69 -10.27 3.33
CA THR A 110 -16.56 -11.17 4.08
C THR A 110 -18.02 -10.80 3.87
N GLU A 111 -18.96 -11.72 4.19
CA GLU A 111 -20.40 -11.48 4.04
C GLU A 111 -20.90 -10.27 4.83
N ASP A 112 -20.27 -9.98 5.96
CA ASP A 112 -20.62 -8.85 6.83
C ASP A 112 -19.96 -7.52 6.42
N GLY A 113 -19.17 -7.51 5.32
CA GLY A 113 -18.50 -6.31 4.83
C GLY A 113 -17.10 -6.07 5.39
N GLY A 114 -16.56 -7.02 6.14
CA GLY A 114 -15.15 -6.99 6.57
C GLY A 114 -14.22 -7.50 5.48
N ILE A 115 -12.95 -7.62 5.82
CA ILE A 115 -11.91 -8.19 4.97
C ILE A 115 -11.26 -9.35 5.71
N ALA A 116 -11.06 -10.45 5.04
CA ALA A 116 -10.32 -11.60 5.57
C ALA A 116 -9.43 -12.20 4.50
N GLY A 117 -8.41 -12.91 4.94
CA GLY A 117 -7.49 -13.57 4.05
C GLY A 117 -6.21 -13.99 4.75
N ASP A 118 -5.17 -14.09 3.97
CA ASP A 118 -3.85 -14.41 4.48
C ASP A 118 -2.75 -13.65 3.73
N MET A 119 -1.59 -13.58 4.34
CA MET A 119 -0.38 -13.09 3.72
C MET A 119 0.68 -14.19 3.73
N GLU A 120 1.35 -14.32 2.60
CA GLU A 120 2.52 -15.16 2.47
C GLU A 120 3.73 -14.37 2.94
N VAL A 121 4.46 -14.90 3.92
CA VAL A 121 5.55 -14.18 4.57
C VAL A 121 6.87 -14.92 4.49
N VAL A 122 7.96 -14.15 4.64
CA VAL A 122 9.33 -14.65 4.78
C VAL A 122 9.99 -13.97 5.97
N PRO A 123 11.03 -14.58 6.58
CA PRO A 123 11.84 -13.86 7.57
C PRO A 123 12.42 -12.57 7.00
N ALA A 124 12.46 -11.52 7.80
CA ALA A 124 12.92 -10.20 7.35
C ALA A 124 14.40 -10.21 6.91
N ASP A 125 15.21 -11.10 7.43
CA ASP A 125 16.63 -11.24 7.05
C ASP A 125 16.82 -11.95 5.70
N GLU A 126 15.75 -12.48 5.11
CA GLU A 126 15.79 -13.12 3.78
C GLU A 126 15.42 -12.19 2.63
N VAL A 127 15.10 -10.93 2.91
CA VAL A 127 14.79 -9.94 1.89
C VAL A 127 15.83 -8.82 1.89
N GLU A 128 16.05 -8.25 0.72
CA GLU A 128 16.90 -7.06 0.59
C GLU A 128 16.13 -5.82 1.03
N VAL A 129 16.72 -5.05 1.96
CA VAL A 129 16.16 -3.76 2.39
C VAL A 129 16.58 -2.70 1.38
N VAL A 130 15.62 -2.05 0.74
CA VAL A 130 15.84 -1.05 -0.31
C VAL A 130 15.40 0.36 0.07
N GLY A 131 14.81 0.51 1.23
CA GLY A 131 14.35 1.80 1.73
C GLY A 131 14.12 1.81 3.23
N PRO A 132 13.73 2.96 3.79
CA PRO A 132 13.47 3.07 5.22
C PRO A 132 12.26 2.24 5.64
N VAL A 133 12.39 1.59 6.78
CA VAL A 133 11.34 0.71 7.34
C VAL A 133 10.17 1.56 7.85
N PRO A 134 8.94 1.21 7.50
CA PRO A 134 7.76 1.96 7.95
C PRO A 134 7.58 1.84 9.46
N LYS A 135 7.22 2.96 10.09
CA LYS A 135 7.00 3.06 11.54
C LYS A 135 5.53 3.19 11.90
N ALA A 136 4.79 3.95 11.13
CA ALA A 136 3.39 4.25 11.40
C ALA A 136 2.66 4.73 10.16
N VAL A 137 1.33 4.63 10.21
CA VAL A 137 0.44 5.17 9.19
C VAL A 137 -0.05 6.54 9.65
N SER A 138 0.04 7.54 8.77
CA SER A 138 -0.51 8.85 9.03
C SER A 138 -1.97 8.96 8.58
N TYR A 139 -2.80 9.59 9.40
CA TYR A 139 -4.17 9.94 9.00
C TYR A 139 -4.22 11.17 8.08
N HIS A 140 -3.12 11.87 7.94
CA HIS A 140 -3.01 13.03 7.06
C HIS A 140 -3.06 12.59 5.59
N GLU A 141 -3.87 13.26 4.80
CA GLU A 141 -4.07 12.93 3.38
C GLU A 141 -4.56 11.51 3.09
N LEU A 142 -5.05 10.81 4.11
CA LEU A 142 -5.59 9.46 3.95
C LEU A 142 -6.90 9.52 3.15
N SER A 143 -6.99 8.70 2.12
CA SER A 143 -8.22 8.53 1.35
C SER A 143 -8.35 7.12 0.84
N MET A 144 -9.57 6.62 0.83
CA MET A 144 -9.96 5.39 0.14
C MET A 144 -11.41 5.49 -0.26
N ALA A 145 -11.68 5.45 -1.54
CA ALA A 145 -13.03 5.65 -2.06
C ALA A 145 -13.25 4.96 -3.41
N PRO A 146 -14.50 4.63 -3.73
CA PRO A 146 -14.85 4.22 -5.08
C PRO A 146 -14.67 5.41 -6.03
N VAL A 147 -14.17 5.11 -7.23
CA VAL A 147 -14.02 6.04 -8.33
C VAL A 147 -14.60 5.40 -9.59
N GLU A 148 -14.66 6.16 -10.67
CA GLU A 148 -15.08 5.59 -11.95
C GLU A 148 -14.17 4.43 -12.35
N GLY A 149 -14.75 3.26 -12.53
CA GLY A 149 -14.05 2.05 -12.95
C GLY A 149 -13.39 1.25 -11.82
N GLY A 150 -13.57 1.63 -10.55
CA GLY A 150 -13.01 0.85 -9.45
C GLY A 150 -12.83 1.62 -8.15
N TRP A 151 -11.71 1.38 -7.49
CA TRP A 151 -11.33 1.99 -6.21
C TRP A 151 -9.96 2.63 -6.28
N ARG A 152 -9.76 3.65 -5.47
CA ARG A 152 -8.47 4.33 -5.34
C ARG A 152 -8.21 4.70 -3.88
N CYS A 153 -6.95 4.62 -3.47
CA CYS A 153 -6.53 5.04 -2.14
C CYS A 153 -5.22 5.83 -2.18
N ARG A 154 -4.98 6.58 -1.11
CA ARG A 154 -3.76 7.32 -0.86
C ARG A 154 -3.42 7.23 0.62
N VAL A 155 -2.19 6.88 0.94
CA VAL A 155 -1.69 6.69 2.31
C VAL A 155 -0.33 7.32 2.45
N LEU A 156 -0.14 8.06 3.54
CA LEU A 156 1.16 8.60 3.95
C LEU A 156 1.73 7.69 5.04
N ILE A 157 2.96 7.28 4.88
CA ILE A 157 3.67 6.39 5.81
C ILE A 157 4.84 7.14 6.44
N ASP A 158 4.88 7.16 7.77
CA ASP A 158 6.03 7.66 8.53
C ASP A 158 7.16 6.62 8.50
N VAL A 159 8.33 7.06 8.16
CA VAL A 159 9.51 6.19 8.06
C VAL A 159 10.65 6.57 8.99
#